data_eab67a49d971e3e398c98cb49cbb9b3d
#
_entry.id   eab67a49d971e3e398c98cb49cbb9b3d
#
_cell.length_a   1.000
_cell.length_b   1.000
_cell.length_c   1.000
_cell.angle_alpha   90.00
_cell.angle_beta   90.00
_cell.angle_gamma   90.00
#
_symmetry.space_group_name_H-M   'P 1'
#
loop_
_entity.id
_entity.type
_entity.pdbx_description
1 polymer ?
#
loop_
_entity_poly.entity_id
_entity_poly.type
_entity_poly.pdbx_seq_one_letter_code
_entity_poly.pdbx_strand_id
1 'polypeptide(L)'
;GLVNKDLIQMHIIRPLMEFGEELKKDEQQERKKENAALLLMEKVVTAAEIEEAENLDKAMLPLLSGDTILIIDGYDKAIVIGTRKWENRGVQEPASETVVRGPREGFAESLRFNTALIRRRVRDPNLVQKTLTVGRRSKTSVVLSYIKGIARPDLVETIEKRIKAIDIDDIFEGGEIEQLIEDNGLSPFPQMQNTERPDKVVAGIMEGRVAIIIDGSPFVLIAPANLYQFFQSPEDYYERWIIGTILRFLRWIGSVLATFGPSLYIAIVSFHPGMLPTTLALSVAASREGVPFPAFVEALLMEVTIELLREAGARLP
;
A
#
# COMPACT_ATOMS: atom_id res chain seq x y z
N GLY A 1 12.85 -1.07 -11.50
CA GLY A 1 12.77 -1.75 -10.41
C GLY A 1 12.75 -3.25 -10.25
N LEU A 2 12.08 -4.06 -11.07
CA LEU A 2 12.01 -5.53 -10.85
C LEU A 2 13.16 -6.28 -11.51
N VAL A 3 13.86 -5.66 -12.45
CA VAL A 3 14.82 -6.31 -13.33
C VAL A 3 16.23 -5.75 -13.12
N ASN A 4 17.23 -6.62 -13.15
CA ASN A 4 18.64 -6.24 -13.13
C ASN A 4 19.12 -5.81 -14.53
N LYS A 5 19.22 -4.52 -14.76
CA LYS A 5 19.67 -3.98 -16.06
C LYS A 5 21.08 -4.39 -16.41
N ASP A 6 21.97 -4.49 -15.42
CA ASP A 6 23.37 -4.85 -15.64
C ASP A 6 23.49 -6.33 -16.10
N LEU A 7 22.66 -7.22 -15.48
CA LEU A 7 22.55 -8.62 -15.91
C LEU A 7 22.04 -8.75 -17.35
N ILE A 8 21.00 -7.98 -17.71
CA ILE A 8 20.48 -7.98 -19.08
C ILE A 8 21.57 -7.50 -20.06
N GLN A 9 22.24 -6.40 -19.73
CA GLN A 9 23.28 -5.84 -20.58
C GLN A 9 24.46 -6.81 -20.78
N MET A 10 24.97 -7.38 -19.68
CA MET A 10 26.17 -8.24 -19.73
C MET A 10 25.91 -9.66 -20.23
N HIS A 11 24.79 -10.25 -19.85
CA HIS A 11 24.54 -11.67 -20.09
C HIS A 11 23.51 -11.95 -21.19
N ILE A 12 22.82 -10.91 -21.70
CA ILE A 12 21.85 -11.08 -22.77
C ILE A 12 22.20 -10.20 -23.96
N ILE A 13 22.23 -8.88 -23.80
CA ILE A 13 22.37 -7.96 -24.95
C ILE A 13 23.75 -8.10 -25.59
N ARG A 14 24.82 -8.04 -24.78
CA ARG A 14 26.19 -8.09 -25.30
C ARG A 14 26.49 -9.40 -26.00
N PRO A 15 26.22 -10.60 -25.43
CA PRO A 15 26.41 -11.87 -26.14
C PRO A 15 25.57 -12.00 -27.40
N LEU A 16 24.31 -11.47 -27.40
CA LEU A 16 23.47 -11.47 -28.61
C LEU A 16 24.05 -10.60 -29.73
N MET A 17 24.65 -9.46 -29.39
CA MET A 17 25.31 -8.60 -30.38
C MET A 17 26.56 -9.24 -30.97
N GLU A 18 27.40 -9.86 -30.11
CA GLU A 18 28.60 -10.59 -30.54
C GLU A 18 28.24 -11.78 -31.44
N PHE A 19 27.21 -12.56 -31.08
CA PHE A 19 26.69 -13.65 -31.91
C PHE A 19 26.09 -13.17 -33.23
N GLY A 20 25.41 -12.03 -33.23
CA GLY A 20 24.87 -11.42 -34.45
C GLY A 20 25.96 -10.96 -35.43
N GLU A 21 27.13 -10.53 -34.92
CA GLU A 21 28.30 -10.22 -35.76
C GLU A 21 28.97 -11.48 -36.33
N GLU A 22 29.00 -12.58 -35.57
CA GLU A 22 29.51 -13.85 -36.06
C GLU A 22 28.59 -14.45 -37.14
N LEU A 23 27.27 -14.41 -36.99
CA LEU A 23 26.31 -14.87 -38.01
C LEU A 23 26.38 -14.08 -39.31
N LYS A 24 26.68 -12.81 -39.28
CA LYS A 24 26.89 -11.97 -40.48
C LYS A 24 28.15 -12.33 -41.28
N LYS A 25 29.12 -12.96 -40.64
CA LYS A 25 30.33 -13.44 -41.29
C LYS A 25 30.19 -14.77 -42.00
N ASP A 26 29.17 -15.53 -41.60
CA ASP A 26 28.88 -16.90 -42.14
C ASP A 26 27.62 -16.88 -43.06
N GLU A 27 27.64 -16.13 -44.16
CA GLU A 27 26.51 -15.94 -45.10
C GLU A 27 26.07 -17.23 -45.87
N GLN A 28 26.52 -18.42 -45.53
CA GLN A 28 26.27 -19.61 -46.37
C GLN A 28 25.36 -20.70 -45.79
N GLN A 29 24.52 -20.48 -44.77
CA GLN A 29 23.64 -21.55 -44.31
C GLN A 29 22.21 -21.13 -43.93
N GLU A 30 21.27 -21.18 -44.90
CA GLU A 30 19.81 -21.05 -44.68
C GLU A 30 19.19 -22.17 -43.78
N ARG A 31 19.93 -23.24 -43.46
CA ARG A 31 19.45 -24.39 -42.65
C ARG A 31 19.61 -24.22 -41.13
N LYS A 32 20.06 -23.09 -40.62
CA LYS A 32 20.40 -22.89 -39.19
C LYS A 32 19.37 -22.16 -38.35
N LYS A 33 18.19 -21.77 -38.88
CA LYS A 33 17.22 -21.00 -38.09
C LYS A 33 16.61 -21.79 -36.91
N GLU A 34 16.31 -23.06 -37.09
CA GLU A 34 15.82 -23.91 -35.99
C GLU A 34 16.90 -24.23 -34.94
N ASN A 35 18.17 -24.33 -35.36
CA ASN A 35 19.29 -24.56 -34.45
C ASN A 35 19.81 -23.26 -33.82
N ALA A 36 19.45 -22.09 -34.33
CA ALA A 36 19.90 -20.79 -33.79
C ALA A 36 19.35 -20.51 -32.39
N ALA A 37 18.09 -20.87 -32.11
CA ALA A 37 17.52 -20.75 -30.80
C ALA A 37 18.19 -21.62 -29.74
N LEU A 38 18.46 -22.88 -30.09
CA LEU A 38 19.19 -23.82 -29.23
C LEU A 38 20.65 -23.40 -29.02
N LEU A 39 21.33 -22.91 -30.06
CA LEU A 39 22.68 -22.35 -29.96
C LEU A 39 22.73 -21.07 -29.13
N LEU A 40 21.70 -20.26 -29.20
CA LEU A 40 21.52 -19.06 -28.34
C LEU A 40 21.37 -19.45 -26.88
N MET A 41 20.58 -20.50 -26.59
CA MET A 41 20.41 -21.00 -25.22
C MET A 41 21.70 -21.60 -24.65
N GLU A 42 22.45 -22.36 -25.45
CA GLU A 42 23.65 -23.06 -24.98
C GLU A 42 24.91 -22.17 -24.94
N LYS A 43 25.07 -21.25 -25.89
CA LYS A 43 26.31 -20.48 -26.05
C LYS A 43 26.24 -19.01 -25.69
N VAL A 44 25.07 -18.40 -25.84
CA VAL A 44 24.93 -16.94 -25.76
C VAL A 44 24.39 -16.49 -24.41
N VAL A 45 23.44 -17.21 -23.85
CA VAL A 45 22.83 -16.81 -22.57
C VAL A 45 23.56 -17.48 -21.43
N THR A 46 24.47 -16.75 -20.80
CA THR A 46 25.22 -17.21 -19.61
C THR A 46 24.46 -17.02 -18.29
N ALA A 47 23.15 -16.78 -18.35
CA ALA A 47 22.32 -16.62 -17.17
C ALA A 47 22.08 -17.96 -16.46
N ALA A 48 22.00 -17.94 -15.14
CA ALA A 48 21.92 -19.13 -14.31
C ALA A 48 20.59 -19.89 -14.41
N GLU A 49 19.49 -19.20 -14.80
CA GLU A 49 18.15 -19.78 -14.87
C GLU A 49 17.54 -19.45 -16.24
N ILE A 50 17.34 -20.50 -17.05
CA ILE A 50 16.70 -20.40 -18.36
C ILE A 50 15.59 -21.46 -18.40
N GLU A 51 14.38 -21.04 -18.72
CA GLU A 51 13.22 -21.90 -18.88
C GLU A 51 12.53 -21.61 -20.22
N GLU A 52 11.90 -22.62 -20.82
CA GLU A 52 11.07 -22.47 -22.00
C GLU A 52 9.60 -22.32 -21.61
N ALA A 53 8.94 -21.34 -22.20
CA ALA A 53 7.49 -21.16 -22.09
C ALA A 53 6.81 -21.48 -23.43
N GLU A 54 5.94 -22.49 -23.43
CA GLU A 54 5.24 -22.97 -24.64
C GLU A 54 4.17 -22.00 -25.16
N ASN A 55 3.70 -21.10 -24.31
CA ASN A 55 2.71 -20.10 -24.66
C ASN A 55 2.90 -18.81 -23.85
N LEU A 56 2.26 -17.73 -24.31
CA LEU A 56 2.33 -16.42 -23.67
C LEU A 56 1.77 -16.42 -22.24
N ASP A 57 0.76 -17.24 -21.95
CA ASP A 57 0.18 -17.30 -20.60
C ASP A 57 1.20 -17.83 -19.58
N LYS A 58 1.99 -18.88 -19.96
CA LYS A 58 3.08 -19.39 -19.13
C LYS A 58 4.24 -18.40 -18.98
N ALA A 59 4.51 -17.60 -20.02
CA ALA A 59 5.57 -16.59 -20.00
C ALA A 59 5.18 -15.34 -19.19
N MET A 60 3.89 -15.06 -19.06
CA MET A 60 3.39 -13.82 -18.42
C MET A 60 3.74 -13.75 -16.93
N LEU A 61 3.63 -14.87 -16.20
CA LEU A 61 3.93 -14.88 -14.76
C LEU A 61 5.41 -14.59 -14.46
N PRO A 62 6.40 -15.22 -15.12
CA PRO A 62 7.80 -14.84 -15.00
C PRO A 62 8.06 -13.38 -15.37
N LEU A 63 7.51 -12.89 -16.48
CA LEU A 63 7.65 -11.50 -16.91
C LEU A 63 7.19 -10.52 -15.83
N LEU A 64 6.02 -10.75 -15.27
CA LEU A 64 5.46 -9.91 -14.19
C LEU A 64 6.23 -10.07 -12.87
N SER A 65 6.99 -11.15 -12.74
CA SER A 65 7.88 -11.38 -11.59
C SER A 65 9.25 -10.71 -11.74
N GLY A 66 9.57 -10.15 -12.93
CA GLY A 66 10.85 -9.45 -13.20
C GLY A 66 11.88 -10.29 -13.95
N ASP A 67 11.46 -11.41 -14.57
CA ASP A 67 12.29 -12.15 -15.50
C ASP A 67 12.23 -11.52 -16.90
N THR A 68 13.25 -11.75 -17.71
CA THR A 68 13.29 -11.30 -19.09
C THR A 68 12.77 -12.39 -20.02
N ILE A 69 11.91 -12.03 -20.96
CA ILE A 69 11.44 -12.95 -21.99
C ILE A 69 12.12 -12.59 -23.31
N LEU A 70 12.75 -13.60 -23.91
CA LEU A 70 13.32 -13.49 -25.25
C LEU A 70 12.42 -14.26 -26.23
N ILE A 71 11.92 -13.52 -27.23
CA ILE A 71 11.13 -14.08 -28.34
C ILE A 71 11.99 -13.99 -29.58
N ILE A 72 12.16 -15.12 -30.27
CA ILE A 72 13.01 -15.26 -31.45
C ILE A 72 12.12 -15.56 -32.65
N ASP A 73 12.28 -14.79 -33.71
CA ASP A 73 11.55 -15.02 -34.96
C ASP A 73 11.89 -16.39 -35.55
N GLY A 74 10.85 -17.19 -35.82
CA GLY A 74 10.97 -18.58 -36.31
C GLY A 74 11.14 -19.64 -35.21
N TYR A 75 11.03 -19.27 -33.90
CA TYR A 75 10.97 -20.21 -32.79
C TYR A 75 9.61 -20.10 -32.09
N ASP A 76 8.93 -21.22 -31.92
CA ASP A 76 7.54 -21.28 -31.45
C ASP A 76 7.36 -21.14 -29.95
N LYS A 77 8.47 -21.10 -29.19
CA LYS A 77 8.47 -20.94 -27.73
C LYS A 77 9.12 -19.64 -27.31
N ALA A 78 8.73 -19.12 -26.16
CA ALA A 78 9.42 -18.02 -25.52
C ALA A 78 10.50 -18.53 -24.53
N ILE A 79 11.64 -17.86 -24.48
CA ILE A 79 12.72 -18.19 -23.57
C ILE A 79 12.62 -17.22 -22.38
N VAL A 80 12.44 -17.78 -21.18
CA VAL A 80 12.40 -17.05 -19.92
C VAL A 80 13.79 -17.07 -19.30
N ILE A 81 14.32 -15.89 -18.99
CA ILE A 81 15.66 -15.74 -18.44
C ILE A 81 15.54 -15.07 -17.06
N GLY A 82 16.07 -15.73 -16.02
CA GLY A 82 16.08 -15.24 -14.64
C GLY A 82 16.93 -13.98 -14.48
N THR A 83 16.28 -12.83 -14.46
CA THR A 83 16.95 -11.51 -14.33
C THR A 83 16.41 -10.69 -13.17
N ARG A 84 15.74 -11.33 -12.22
CA ARG A 84 15.15 -10.65 -11.07
C ARG A 84 16.21 -9.93 -10.25
N LYS A 85 15.95 -8.67 -9.95
CA LYS A 85 16.73 -7.90 -8.98
C LYS A 85 15.76 -7.21 -8.02
N TRP A 86 15.81 -7.65 -6.81
CA TRP A 86 15.19 -6.95 -5.71
C TRP A 86 16.26 -6.02 -5.12
N GLU A 87 16.15 -4.74 -5.35
CA GLU A 87 16.97 -3.79 -4.60
C GLU A 87 16.54 -3.87 -3.13
N ASN A 88 17.30 -4.60 -2.34
CA ASN A 88 17.22 -4.61 -0.89
C ASN A 88 17.91 -3.36 -0.34
N ARG A 89 17.46 -2.18 -0.70
CA ARG A 89 17.73 -1.01 0.11
C ARG A 89 16.83 -1.14 1.31
N GLY A 90 17.46 -1.47 2.46
CA GLY A 90 16.90 -1.58 3.79
C GLY A 90 15.40 -1.35 3.87
N VAL A 91 14.63 -2.42 3.68
CA VAL A 91 13.19 -2.39 3.90
C VAL A 91 13.03 -1.92 5.33
N GLN A 92 12.66 -0.69 5.53
CA GLN A 92 12.36 -0.17 6.86
C GLN A 92 11.02 -0.73 7.29
N GLU A 93 10.96 -1.16 8.53
CA GLU A 93 9.69 -1.56 9.13
C GLU A 93 8.79 -0.31 9.21
N PRO A 94 7.49 -0.41 8.88
CA PRO A 94 6.56 0.71 8.98
C PRO A 94 6.60 1.30 10.39
N ALA A 95 6.92 2.57 10.51
CA ALA A 95 7.04 3.22 11.82
C ALA A 95 5.66 3.45 12.45
N SER A 96 4.66 3.73 11.63
CA SER A 96 3.29 4.05 12.07
C SER A 96 2.41 2.81 12.30
N GLU A 97 2.72 1.68 11.65
CA GLU A 97 1.91 0.46 11.67
C GLU A 97 2.77 -0.78 11.98
N THR A 98 3.44 -0.78 13.14
CA THR A 98 4.25 -1.91 13.61
C THR A 98 3.36 -3.11 13.92
N VAL A 99 3.85 -4.33 13.62
CA VAL A 99 3.15 -5.59 13.90
C VAL A 99 4.10 -6.57 14.58
N VAL A 100 3.58 -7.30 15.55
CA VAL A 100 4.33 -8.36 16.22
C VAL A 100 4.52 -9.54 15.28
N ARG A 101 3.49 -9.89 14.52
CA ARG A 101 3.50 -10.97 13.54
C ARG A 101 3.01 -10.49 12.19
N GLY A 102 3.79 -10.77 11.13
CA GLY A 102 3.44 -10.41 9.77
C GLY A 102 4.65 -9.90 8.97
N PRO A 103 4.43 -9.50 7.71
CA PRO A 103 5.47 -8.88 6.90
C PRO A 103 5.96 -7.56 7.53
N ARG A 104 7.27 -7.37 7.52
CA ARG A 104 7.91 -6.14 8.04
C ARG A 104 8.33 -5.19 6.95
N GLU A 105 7.93 -5.47 5.72
CA GLU A 105 8.20 -4.60 4.57
C GLU A 105 7.27 -3.39 4.59
N GLY A 106 7.84 -2.18 4.59
CA GLY A 106 7.14 -0.92 4.41
C GLY A 106 7.37 -0.31 3.04
N PHE A 107 6.54 0.64 2.66
CA PHE A 107 6.79 1.52 1.53
C PHE A 107 7.93 2.50 1.83
N ALA A 108 8.55 3.01 0.78
CA ALA A 108 9.60 4.02 0.85
C ALA A 108 9.15 5.29 0.09
N GLU A 109 9.99 6.32 0.11
CA GLU A 109 9.71 7.56 -0.63
C GLU A 109 9.75 7.38 -2.16
N SER A 110 10.41 6.32 -2.66
CA SER A 110 10.55 6.08 -4.10
C SER A 110 9.32 5.43 -4.71
N LEU A 111 8.63 6.13 -5.61
CA LEU A 111 7.48 5.64 -6.36
C LEU A 111 7.77 4.34 -7.11
N ARG A 112 8.96 4.22 -7.73
CA ARG A 112 9.37 3.01 -8.47
C ARG A 112 9.48 1.80 -7.56
N PHE A 113 10.03 1.99 -6.37
CA PHE A 113 10.13 0.93 -5.38
C PHE A 113 8.75 0.50 -4.90
N ASN A 114 7.87 1.44 -4.57
CA ASN A 114 6.53 1.18 -4.08
C ASN A 114 5.66 0.46 -5.11
N THR A 115 5.68 0.89 -6.36
CA THR A 115 4.97 0.21 -7.46
C THR A 115 5.51 -1.21 -7.70
N ALA A 116 6.83 -1.41 -7.58
CA ALA A 116 7.46 -2.71 -7.69
C ALA A 116 7.06 -3.65 -6.53
N LEU A 117 6.95 -3.15 -5.29
CA LEU A 117 6.48 -3.94 -4.14
C LEU A 117 5.07 -4.48 -4.35
N ILE A 118 4.16 -3.64 -4.88
CA ILE A 118 2.79 -4.07 -5.20
C ILE A 118 2.83 -5.12 -6.32
N ARG A 119 3.56 -4.87 -7.41
CA ARG A 119 3.67 -5.78 -8.54
C ARG A 119 4.29 -7.14 -8.15
N ARG A 120 5.23 -7.16 -7.23
CA ARG A 120 5.84 -8.37 -6.70
C ARG A 120 4.82 -9.28 -5.99
N ARG A 121 3.87 -8.68 -5.26
CA ARG A 121 2.85 -9.40 -4.51
C ARG A 121 1.63 -9.75 -5.36
N VAL A 122 1.26 -8.87 -6.30
CA VAL A 122 0.14 -9.06 -7.22
C VAL A 122 0.70 -9.42 -8.60
N ARG A 123 0.77 -10.72 -8.89
CA ARG A 123 1.27 -11.27 -10.16
C ARG A 123 0.13 -11.49 -11.16
N ASP A 124 -0.78 -10.51 -11.26
CA ASP A 124 -1.92 -10.55 -12.16
C ASP A 124 -1.65 -9.62 -13.36
N PRO A 125 -1.83 -10.08 -14.61
CA PRO A 125 -1.72 -9.25 -15.80
C PRO A 125 -2.73 -8.10 -15.82
N ASN A 126 -3.86 -8.24 -15.12
CA ASN A 126 -4.88 -7.21 -15.01
C ASN A 126 -4.54 -6.12 -13.98
N LEU A 127 -3.43 -6.23 -13.24
CA LEU A 127 -2.98 -5.13 -12.38
C LEU A 127 -2.53 -3.95 -13.25
N VAL A 128 -3.30 -2.88 -13.19
CA VAL A 128 -3.02 -1.61 -13.86
C VAL A 128 -2.32 -0.68 -12.88
N GLN A 129 -1.25 -0.04 -13.34
CA GLN A 129 -0.54 1.02 -12.64
C GLN A 129 -0.44 2.22 -13.57
N LYS A 130 -1.38 3.17 -13.42
CA LYS A 130 -1.51 4.34 -14.28
C LYS A 130 -0.86 5.55 -13.64
N THR A 131 0.16 6.08 -14.31
CA THR A 131 0.88 7.28 -13.83
C THR A 131 0.15 8.54 -14.26
N LEU A 132 -0.02 9.46 -13.32
CA LEU A 132 -0.52 10.81 -13.48
C LEU A 132 0.54 11.78 -12.95
N THR A 133 0.47 13.03 -13.38
CA THR A 133 1.35 14.10 -12.88
C THR A 133 0.49 15.20 -12.31
N VAL A 134 0.81 15.64 -11.08
CA VAL A 134 0.06 16.66 -10.36
C VAL A 134 1.03 17.74 -9.87
N GLY A 135 0.53 18.97 -9.74
CA GLY A 135 1.34 20.14 -9.41
C GLY A 135 1.87 20.84 -10.66
N ARG A 136 1.66 22.15 -10.72
CA ARG A 136 2.12 22.98 -11.86
C ARG A 136 3.63 23.06 -11.93
N ARG A 137 4.30 23.14 -10.77
CA ARG A 137 5.75 23.34 -10.62
C ARG A 137 6.45 22.05 -10.19
N SER A 138 5.97 21.36 -9.17
CA SER A 138 6.58 20.12 -8.67
C SER A 138 6.50 18.98 -9.67
N LYS A 139 5.41 18.92 -10.46
CA LYS A 139 5.14 17.82 -11.40
C LYS A 139 5.30 16.46 -10.75
N THR A 140 4.77 16.34 -9.53
CA THR A 140 4.84 15.15 -8.71
C THR A 140 4.13 13.98 -9.39
N SER A 141 4.81 12.85 -9.49
CA SER A 141 4.26 11.64 -10.09
C SER A 141 3.34 10.92 -9.11
N VAL A 142 2.13 10.61 -9.55
CA VAL A 142 1.12 9.87 -8.78
C VAL A 142 0.71 8.65 -9.58
N VAL A 143 0.71 7.46 -8.95
CA VAL A 143 0.30 6.22 -9.61
C VAL A 143 -1.00 5.70 -9.01
N LEU A 144 -2.00 5.50 -9.87
CA LEU A 144 -3.21 4.76 -9.54
C LEU A 144 -2.98 3.27 -9.78
N SER A 145 -3.11 2.45 -8.74
CA SER A 145 -2.93 1.00 -8.81
C SER A 145 -4.23 0.28 -8.48
N TYR A 146 -4.72 -0.56 -9.40
CA TYR A 146 -5.97 -1.31 -9.26
C TYR A 146 -5.99 -2.54 -10.16
N ILE A 147 -6.87 -3.50 -9.91
CA ILE A 147 -7.07 -4.67 -10.79
C ILE A 147 -8.26 -4.42 -11.70
N LYS A 148 -8.01 -4.45 -13.02
CA LYS A 148 -9.05 -4.36 -14.04
C LYS A 148 -9.97 -5.58 -13.96
N GLY A 149 -11.28 -5.34 -13.91
CA GLY A 149 -12.29 -6.41 -13.76
C GLY A 149 -12.69 -6.69 -12.30
N ILE A 150 -11.92 -6.22 -11.30
CA ILE A 150 -12.29 -6.26 -9.88
C ILE A 150 -12.68 -4.85 -9.41
N ALA A 151 -11.83 -3.86 -9.67
CA ALA A 151 -12.15 -2.47 -9.35
C ALA A 151 -13.31 -1.96 -10.24
N ARG A 152 -14.23 -1.22 -9.63
CA ARG A 152 -15.35 -0.60 -10.34
C ARG A 152 -14.84 0.49 -11.28
N PRO A 153 -15.21 0.46 -12.58
CA PRO A 153 -14.70 1.43 -13.56
C PRO A 153 -15.07 2.89 -13.21
N ASP A 154 -16.28 3.11 -12.71
CA ASP A 154 -16.79 4.42 -12.29
C ASP A 154 -15.96 5.01 -11.13
N LEU A 155 -15.52 4.18 -10.19
CA LEU A 155 -14.64 4.59 -9.10
C LEU A 155 -13.28 5.05 -9.64
N VAL A 156 -12.67 4.25 -10.50
CA VAL A 156 -11.36 4.56 -11.10
C VAL A 156 -11.42 5.87 -11.88
N GLU A 157 -12.46 6.03 -12.71
CA GLU A 157 -12.66 7.24 -13.51
C GLU A 157 -12.88 8.48 -12.64
N THR A 158 -13.67 8.33 -11.58
CA THR A 158 -13.92 9.44 -10.63
C THR A 158 -12.65 9.89 -9.95
N ILE A 159 -11.84 8.96 -9.42
CA ILE A 159 -10.57 9.28 -8.77
C ILE A 159 -9.60 9.92 -9.76
N GLU A 160 -9.48 9.35 -10.96
CA GLU A 160 -8.61 9.89 -12.01
C GLU A 160 -9.01 11.31 -12.40
N LYS A 161 -10.31 11.55 -12.59
CA LYS A 161 -10.84 12.88 -12.95
C LYS A 161 -10.57 13.90 -11.85
N ARG A 162 -10.74 13.52 -10.58
CA ARG A 162 -10.48 14.41 -9.44
C ARG A 162 -9.00 14.74 -9.31
N ILE A 163 -8.11 13.75 -9.41
CA ILE A 163 -6.66 13.98 -9.37
C ILE A 163 -6.21 14.88 -10.51
N LYS A 164 -6.73 14.69 -11.72
CA LYS A 164 -6.43 15.57 -12.87
C LYS A 164 -6.99 16.99 -12.73
N ALA A 165 -8.03 17.17 -11.93
CA ALA A 165 -8.63 18.48 -11.68
C ALA A 165 -7.88 19.28 -10.60
N ILE A 166 -6.91 18.67 -9.92
CA ILE A 166 -6.10 19.36 -8.91
C ILE A 166 -5.26 20.44 -9.62
N ASP A 167 -5.40 21.67 -9.19
CA ASP A 167 -4.72 22.83 -9.76
C ASP A 167 -3.99 23.63 -8.66
N ILE A 168 -2.86 23.08 -8.22
CA ILE A 168 -1.96 23.69 -7.23
C ILE A 168 -0.52 23.68 -7.74
N ASP A 169 0.34 24.49 -7.16
CA ASP A 169 1.72 24.60 -7.60
C ASP A 169 2.56 23.37 -7.21
N ASP A 170 2.32 22.81 -6.04
CA ASP A 170 3.13 21.75 -5.45
C ASP A 170 2.29 20.75 -4.66
N ILE A 171 2.78 19.52 -4.55
CA ILE A 171 2.25 18.46 -3.68
C ILE A 171 3.44 17.78 -3.00
N PHE A 172 3.43 17.80 -1.67
CA PHE A 172 4.47 17.18 -0.85
C PHE A 172 4.07 15.81 -0.35
N GLU A 173 2.78 15.62 -0.02
CA GLU A 173 2.33 14.38 0.62
C GLU A 173 0.89 13.97 0.25
N GLY A 174 0.56 12.70 0.59
CA GLY A 174 -0.74 12.09 0.33
C GLY A 174 -1.92 12.80 0.97
N GLY A 175 -1.73 13.38 2.16
CA GLY A 175 -2.79 14.10 2.85
C GLY A 175 -3.34 15.31 2.09
N GLU A 176 -2.51 15.98 1.27
CA GLU A 176 -2.96 17.07 0.41
C GLU A 176 -3.86 16.55 -0.72
N ILE A 177 -3.48 15.43 -1.35
CA ILE A 177 -4.31 14.80 -2.39
C ILE A 177 -5.62 14.30 -1.79
N GLU A 178 -5.58 13.66 -0.60
CA GLU A 178 -6.76 13.19 0.10
C GLU A 178 -7.79 14.30 0.26
N GLN A 179 -7.40 15.43 0.84
CA GLN A 179 -8.28 16.59 1.06
C GLN A 179 -8.85 17.19 -0.23
N LEU A 180 -8.07 17.17 -1.32
CA LEU A 180 -8.48 17.77 -2.59
C LEU A 180 -9.42 16.87 -3.41
N ILE A 181 -9.44 15.57 -3.16
CA ILE A 181 -10.28 14.61 -3.90
C ILE A 181 -11.44 14.05 -3.10
N GLU A 182 -11.58 14.41 -1.82
CA GLU A 182 -12.71 14.02 -0.97
C GLU A 182 -14.06 14.56 -1.48
N ASP A 183 -15.15 13.81 -1.17
CA ASP A 183 -16.52 14.26 -1.47
C ASP A 183 -16.97 15.39 -0.56
N ASN A 184 -16.50 15.39 0.69
CA ASN A 184 -16.91 16.36 1.71
C ASN A 184 -15.74 16.70 2.65
N GLY A 185 -15.00 17.74 2.34
CA GLY A 185 -13.87 18.22 3.16
C GLY A 185 -14.25 18.79 4.54
N LEU A 186 -15.55 18.90 4.87
CA LEU A 186 -16.02 19.27 6.21
C LEU A 186 -16.31 18.04 7.10
N SER A 187 -16.22 16.83 6.55
CA SER A 187 -16.41 15.61 7.32
C SER A 187 -15.20 15.36 8.24
N PRO A 188 -15.41 15.11 9.54
CA PRO A 188 -14.32 14.69 10.41
C PRO A 188 -13.83 13.24 10.14
N PHE A 189 -14.54 12.49 9.30
CA PHE A 189 -14.20 11.13 8.98
C PHE A 189 -13.48 11.06 7.63
N PRO A 190 -12.26 10.52 7.58
CA PRO A 190 -11.51 10.36 6.34
C PRO A 190 -12.24 9.41 5.39
N GLN A 191 -12.19 9.70 4.09
CA GLN A 191 -12.81 8.89 3.04
C GLN A 191 -11.83 7.92 2.39
N MET A 192 -10.55 8.07 2.70
CA MET A 192 -9.47 7.20 2.29
C MET A 192 -8.70 6.68 3.49
N GLN A 193 -8.01 5.58 3.31
CA GLN A 193 -7.16 4.99 4.32
C GLN A 193 -5.71 5.16 3.88
N ASN A 194 -4.87 5.75 4.72
CA ASN A 194 -3.44 5.81 4.50
C ASN A 194 -2.73 4.61 5.13
N THR A 195 -1.64 4.17 4.55
CA THR A 195 -0.84 3.06 5.09
C THR A 195 0.58 3.06 4.53
N GLU A 196 1.54 2.69 5.35
CA GLU A 196 2.92 2.39 4.95
C GLU A 196 3.10 0.92 4.54
N ARG A 197 2.05 0.10 4.61
CA ARG A 197 2.14 -1.35 4.48
C ARG A 197 1.70 -1.85 3.11
N PRO A 198 2.60 -2.50 2.35
CA PRO A 198 2.26 -3.09 1.05
C PRO A 198 1.23 -4.22 1.11
N ASP A 199 1.21 -5.00 2.20
CA ASP A 199 0.24 -6.08 2.39
C ASP A 199 -1.20 -5.55 2.51
N LYS A 200 -1.40 -4.44 3.23
CA LYS A 200 -2.69 -3.77 3.39
C LYS A 200 -3.19 -3.18 2.06
N VAL A 201 -2.28 -2.56 1.29
CA VAL A 201 -2.59 -2.04 -0.05
C VAL A 201 -3.01 -3.16 -0.99
N VAL A 202 -2.27 -4.27 -1.00
CA VAL A 202 -2.59 -5.43 -1.84
C VAL A 202 -3.95 -6.02 -1.47
N ALA A 203 -4.24 -6.17 -0.17
CA ALA A 203 -5.56 -6.62 0.27
C ALA A 203 -6.68 -5.69 -0.24
N GLY A 204 -6.49 -4.36 -0.14
CA GLY A 204 -7.43 -3.38 -0.67
C GLY A 204 -7.66 -3.47 -2.17
N ILE A 205 -6.59 -3.62 -2.95
CA ILE A 205 -6.66 -3.79 -4.41
C ILE A 205 -7.41 -5.08 -4.79
N MET A 206 -7.17 -6.18 -4.07
CA MET A 206 -7.88 -7.45 -4.26
C MET A 206 -9.37 -7.37 -3.93
N GLU A 207 -9.77 -6.45 -3.05
CA GLU A 207 -11.17 -6.16 -2.74
C GLU A 207 -11.83 -5.17 -3.73
N GLY A 208 -11.11 -4.72 -4.76
CA GLY A 208 -11.62 -3.81 -5.78
C GLY A 208 -11.47 -2.33 -5.45
N ARG A 209 -10.68 -1.99 -4.43
CA ARG A 209 -10.30 -0.61 -4.12
C ARG A 209 -9.16 -0.14 -5.01
N VAL A 210 -8.96 1.17 -5.04
CA VAL A 210 -7.89 1.84 -5.78
C VAL A 210 -6.84 2.34 -4.80
N ALA A 211 -5.58 2.00 -5.06
CA ALA A 211 -4.45 2.56 -4.32
C ALA A 211 -3.85 3.75 -5.09
N ILE A 212 -3.54 4.81 -4.37
CA ILE A 212 -2.93 6.03 -4.88
C ILE A 212 -1.55 6.14 -4.25
N ILE A 213 -0.52 6.04 -5.07
CA ILE A 213 0.88 6.04 -4.65
C ILE A 213 1.49 7.34 -5.13
N ILE A 214 2.16 8.06 -4.24
CA ILE A 214 2.69 9.39 -4.49
C ILE A 214 4.22 9.33 -4.39
N ASP A 215 4.91 9.98 -5.32
CA ASP A 215 6.36 10.08 -5.28
C ASP A 215 6.81 11.00 -4.14
N GLY A 216 7.79 10.58 -3.39
CA GLY A 216 8.29 11.31 -2.21
C GLY A 216 7.59 10.96 -0.89
N SER A 217 6.51 10.16 -0.90
CA SER A 217 5.80 9.75 0.31
C SER A 217 5.86 8.24 0.53
N PRO A 218 6.14 7.76 1.77
CA PRO A 218 6.03 6.35 2.12
C PRO A 218 4.57 5.92 2.37
N PHE A 219 3.63 6.87 2.41
CA PHE A 219 2.23 6.60 2.62
C PHE A 219 1.48 6.40 1.30
N VAL A 220 0.70 5.33 1.24
CA VAL A 220 -0.19 5.02 0.12
C VAL A 220 -1.63 5.17 0.56
N LEU A 221 -2.43 5.89 -0.22
CA LEU A 221 -3.86 6.04 0.03
C LEU A 221 -4.64 4.91 -0.62
N ILE A 222 -5.66 4.40 0.07
CA ILE A 222 -6.57 3.37 -0.42
C ILE A 222 -7.99 3.92 -0.41
N ALA A 223 -8.60 4.02 -1.57
CA ALA A 223 -9.95 4.56 -1.75
C ALA A 223 -10.91 3.52 -2.36
N PRO A 224 -12.18 3.54 -1.96
CA PRO A 224 -12.75 4.24 -0.83
C PRO A 224 -12.44 3.53 0.50
N ALA A 225 -12.52 4.25 1.60
CA ALA A 225 -12.49 3.68 2.94
C ALA A 225 -13.88 3.77 3.61
N ASN A 226 -14.19 2.81 4.46
CA ASN A 226 -15.35 2.85 5.32
C ASN A 226 -14.92 2.82 6.80
N LEU A 227 -15.79 3.28 7.69
CA LEU A 227 -15.49 3.41 9.11
C LEU A 227 -15.00 2.08 9.74
N TYR A 228 -15.54 0.95 9.31
CA TYR A 228 -15.17 -0.37 9.84
C TYR A 228 -13.69 -0.70 9.61
N GLN A 229 -13.09 -0.21 8.52
CA GLN A 229 -11.70 -0.50 8.17
C GLN A 229 -10.70 0.20 9.10
N PHE A 230 -11.09 1.32 9.72
CA PHE A 230 -10.24 2.01 10.71
C PHE A 230 -10.15 1.27 12.04
N PHE A 231 -11.07 0.33 12.32
CA PHE A 231 -11.01 -0.55 13.49
C PHE A 231 -10.26 -1.86 13.24
N GLN A 232 -9.80 -2.12 12.00
CA GLN A 232 -9.05 -3.31 11.67
C GLN A 232 -7.55 -3.04 11.76
N SER A 233 -6.82 -3.99 12.36
CA SER A 233 -5.36 -4.05 12.32
C SER A 233 -4.91 -5.15 11.38
N PRO A 234 -3.78 -4.99 10.67
CA PRO A 234 -3.19 -6.07 9.88
C PRO A 234 -2.93 -7.35 10.68
N GLU A 235 -2.62 -7.23 11.97
CA GLU A 235 -2.41 -8.37 12.87
C GLU A 235 -3.62 -9.29 12.99
N ASP A 236 -4.84 -8.75 12.87
CA ASP A 236 -6.08 -9.53 12.94
C ASP A 236 -6.14 -10.65 11.89
N TYR A 237 -5.37 -10.50 10.78
CA TYR A 237 -5.30 -11.45 9.68
C TYR A 237 -4.09 -12.39 9.75
N TYR A 238 -3.09 -12.07 10.59
CA TYR A 238 -1.88 -12.90 10.77
C TYR A 238 -1.95 -13.80 11.99
N GLU A 239 -2.83 -13.49 12.94
CA GLU A 239 -3.12 -14.33 14.10
C GLU A 239 -4.18 -15.40 13.80
N ARG A 240 -4.33 -16.37 14.72
CA ARG A 240 -5.42 -17.34 14.62
C ARG A 240 -6.76 -16.63 14.63
N TRP A 241 -7.71 -17.08 13.81
CA TRP A 241 -9.00 -16.42 13.62
C TRP A 241 -9.75 -16.12 14.93
N ILE A 242 -9.66 -17.01 15.94
CA ILE A 242 -10.28 -16.81 17.27
C ILE A 242 -9.67 -15.57 17.94
N ILE A 243 -8.33 -15.50 17.99
CA ILE A 243 -7.61 -14.40 18.65
C ILE A 243 -7.89 -13.10 17.92
N GLY A 244 -7.76 -13.07 16.60
CA GLY A 244 -8.06 -11.89 15.77
C GLY A 244 -9.50 -11.41 15.94
N THR A 245 -10.47 -12.33 16.05
CA THR A 245 -11.87 -11.98 16.30
C THR A 245 -12.08 -11.35 17.68
N ILE A 246 -11.48 -11.92 18.72
CA ILE A 246 -11.56 -11.38 20.08
C ILE A 246 -10.92 -10.00 20.15
N LEU A 247 -9.72 -9.82 19.59
CA LEU A 247 -9.00 -8.52 19.58
C LEU A 247 -9.80 -7.45 18.84
N ARG A 248 -10.41 -7.80 17.71
CA ARG A 248 -11.28 -6.90 16.94
C ARG A 248 -12.52 -6.49 17.74
N PHE A 249 -13.15 -7.44 18.40
CA PHE A 249 -14.32 -7.20 19.25
C PHE A 249 -13.97 -6.31 20.45
N LEU A 250 -12.85 -6.58 21.13
CA LEU A 250 -12.36 -5.74 22.23
C LEU A 250 -12.05 -4.30 21.78
N ARG A 251 -11.46 -4.15 20.60
CA ARG A 251 -11.16 -2.81 20.01
C ARG A 251 -12.46 -2.05 19.73
N TRP A 252 -13.46 -2.74 19.19
CA TRP A 252 -14.77 -2.14 18.94
C TRP A 252 -15.47 -1.72 20.24
N ILE A 253 -15.51 -2.60 21.26
CA ILE A 253 -16.04 -2.26 22.59
C ILE A 253 -15.28 -1.09 23.20
N GLY A 254 -13.94 -1.11 23.13
CA GLY A 254 -13.10 -0.01 23.63
C GLY A 254 -13.45 1.32 22.99
N SER A 255 -13.67 1.34 21.69
CA SER A 255 -14.06 2.55 20.96
C SER A 255 -15.44 3.07 21.37
N VAL A 256 -16.41 2.17 21.55
CA VAL A 256 -17.75 2.53 22.05
C VAL A 256 -17.66 3.09 23.47
N LEU A 257 -16.91 2.43 24.35
CA LEU A 257 -16.72 2.90 25.73
C LEU A 257 -15.96 4.22 25.79
N ALA A 258 -14.97 4.44 24.96
CA ALA A 258 -14.23 5.70 24.90
C ALA A 258 -15.14 6.86 24.44
N THR A 259 -16.05 6.61 23.48
CA THR A 259 -16.96 7.63 22.96
C THR A 259 -18.12 7.93 23.92
N PHE A 260 -18.73 6.91 24.48
CA PHE A 260 -19.96 7.07 25.29
C PHE A 260 -19.69 7.09 26.80
N GLY A 261 -18.55 6.59 27.28
CA GLY A 261 -18.23 6.51 28.71
C GLY A 261 -18.29 7.83 29.44
N PRO A 262 -17.60 8.90 28.97
CA PRO A 262 -17.66 10.22 29.62
C PRO A 262 -19.07 10.79 29.67
N SER A 263 -19.83 10.68 28.59
CA SER A 263 -21.20 11.18 28.53
C SER A 263 -22.14 10.40 29.46
N LEU A 264 -21.97 9.07 29.56
CA LEU A 264 -22.73 8.23 30.48
C LEU A 264 -22.41 8.58 31.94
N TYR A 265 -21.12 8.78 32.27
CA TYR A 265 -20.69 9.23 33.59
C TYR A 265 -21.39 10.55 33.97
N ILE A 266 -21.34 11.56 33.10
CA ILE A 266 -21.97 12.86 33.32
C ILE A 266 -23.47 12.70 33.51
N ALA A 267 -24.15 11.91 32.68
CA ALA A 267 -25.58 11.67 32.75
C ALA A 267 -25.99 11.05 34.09
N ILE A 268 -25.26 10.06 34.57
CA ILE A 268 -25.55 9.39 35.84
C ILE A 268 -25.27 10.30 37.01
N VAL A 269 -24.10 10.94 37.06
CA VAL A 269 -23.67 11.74 38.21
C VAL A 269 -24.47 13.05 38.34
N SER A 270 -24.75 13.72 37.21
CA SER A 270 -25.39 15.03 37.22
C SER A 270 -26.91 14.99 37.17
N PHE A 271 -27.50 14.01 36.47
CA PHE A 271 -28.93 14.00 36.19
C PHE A 271 -29.69 12.81 36.84
N HIS A 272 -28.97 11.68 37.09
CA HIS A 272 -29.61 10.45 37.58
C HIS A 272 -28.83 9.85 38.77
N PRO A 273 -28.53 10.63 39.84
CA PRO A 273 -27.77 10.11 40.99
C PRO A 273 -28.49 8.93 41.69
N GLY A 274 -29.79 8.81 41.57
CA GLY A 274 -30.60 7.72 42.11
C GLY A 274 -30.33 6.34 41.47
N MET A 275 -29.65 6.29 40.34
CA MET A 275 -29.22 5.04 39.71
C MET A 275 -27.98 4.44 40.37
N LEU A 276 -27.26 5.23 41.13
CA LEU A 276 -26.05 4.79 41.83
C LEU A 276 -26.44 4.15 43.20
N PRO A 277 -25.72 3.10 43.64
CA PRO A 277 -25.80 2.66 45.01
C PRO A 277 -25.52 3.82 45.99
N THR A 278 -26.27 3.94 47.07
CA THR A 278 -26.18 5.10 47.99
C THR A 278 -24.78 5.37 48.51
N THR A 279 -24.01 4.33 48.81
CA THR A 279 -22.61 4.44 49.25
C THR A 279 -21.71 5.05 48.16
N LEU A 280 -21.91 4.67 46.89
CA LEU A 280 -21.19 5.20 45.77
C LEU A 280 -21.60 6.64 45.46
N ALA A 281 -22.89 6.96 45.51
CA ALA A 281 -23.40 8.32 45.30
C ALA A 281 -22.87 9.28 46.35
N LEU A 282 -22.81 8.92 47.61
CA LEU A 282 -22.23 9.70 48.69
C LEU A 282 -20.72 9.88 48.51
N SER A 283 -20.01 8.84 48.10
CA SER A 283 -18.58 8.91 47.84
C SER A 283 -18.22 9.84 46.71
N VAL A 284 -19.00 9.79 45.61
CA VAL A 284 -18.86 10.70 44.46
C VAL A 284 -19.20 12.14 44.87
N ALA A 285 -20.26 12.34 45.63
CA ALA A 285 -20.63 13.68 46.14
C ALA A 285 -19.51 14.25 47.02
N ALA A 286 -18.99 13.47 47.97
CA ALA A 286 -17.89 13.90 48.82
C ALA A 286 -16.59 14.22 48.05
N SER A 287 -16.24 13.44 47.05
CA SER A 287 -15.07 13.69 46.22
C SER A 287 -15.17 14.95 45.39
N ARG A 288 -16.38 15.47 45.17
CA ARG A 288 -16.66 16.66 44.37
C ARG A 288 -16.95 17.90 45.17
N GLU A 289 -17.01 17.81 46.49
CA GLU A 289 -17.33 18.94 47.37
C GLU A 289 -16.35 20.12 47.23
N GLY A 290 -15.09 19.84 46.89
CA GLY A 290 -14.04 20.81 46.65
C GLY A 290 -13.92 21.32 45.21
N VAL A 291 -14.70 20.82 44.28
CA VAL A 291 -14.55 21.17 42.84
C VAL A 291 -15.56 22.27 42.47
N PRO A 292 -15.09 23.46 42.02
CA PRO A 292 -15.97 24.58 41.74
C PRO A 292 -16.76 24.48 40.44
N PHE A 293 -16.54 23.43 39.64
CA PHE A 293 -17.15 23.27 38.31
C PHE A 293 -18.17 22.13 38.26
N PRO A 294 -19.24 22.26 37.43
CA PRO A 294 -20.11 21.14 37.09
C PRO A 294 -19.36 19.99 36.44
N ALA A 295 -19.84 18.74 36.60
CA ALA A 295 -19.21 17.54 36.05
C ALA A 295 -18.88 17.59 34.55
N PHE A 296 -19.74 18.25 33.78
CA PHE A 296 -19.52 18.45 32.34
C PHE A 296 -18.30 19.32 32.06
N VAL A 297 -18.15 20.44 32.76
CA VAL A 297 -17.03 21.38 32.57
C VAL A 297 -15.72 20.73 33.03
N GLU A 298 -15.73 19.98 34.13
CA GLU A 298 -14.58 19.21 34.61
C GLU A 298 -14.13 18.18 33.61
N ALA A 299 -15.04 17.35 33.09
CA ALA A 299 -14.75 16.36 32.07
C ALA A 299 -14.17 17.01 30.79
N LEU A 300 -14.76 18.11 30.33
CA LEU A 300 -14.27 18.83 29.16
C LEU A 300 -12.85 19.39 29.37
N LEU A 301 -12.57 19.98 30.52
CA LEU A 301 -11.24 20.50 30.85
C LEU A 301 -10.21 19.38 30.93
N MET A 302 -10.57 18.22 31.51
CA MET A 302 -9.68 17.04 31.53
C MET A 302 -9.41 16.52 30.11
N GLU A 303 -10.42 16.39 29.28
CA GLU A 303 -10.27 15.92 27.90
C GLU A 303 -9.34 16.84 27.10
N VAL A 304 -9.56 18.16 27.16
CA VAL A 304 -8.69 19.15 26.51
C VAL A 304 -7.25 19.07 27.07
N THR A 305 -7.09 18.91 28.38
CA THR A 305 -5.76 18.82 29.00
C THR A 305 -5.02 17.57 28.58
N ILE A 306 -5.69 16.42 28.53
CA ILE A 306 -5.11 15.15 28.06
C ILE A 306 -4.71 15.27 26.59
N GLU A 307 -5.56 15.90 25.75
CA GLU A 307 -5.26 16.12 24.33
C GLU A 307 -4.03 17.02 24.13
N LEU A 308 -3.93 18.10 24.90
CA LEU A 308 -2.74 18.98 24.89
C LEU A 308 -1.48 18.24 25.33
N LEU A 309 -1.57 17.41 26.38
CA LEU A 309 -0.45 16.59 26.84
C LEU A 309 -0.04 15.54 25.81
N ARG A 310 -1.00 14.91 25.15
CA ARG A 310 -0.75 13.94 24.05
C ARG A 310 -0.05 14.63 22.88
N GLU A 311 -0.53 15.77 22.44
CA GLU A 311 0.06 16.54 21.34
C GLU A 311 1.49 17.00 21.69
N ALA A 312 1.70 17.50 22.90
CA ALA A 312 3.02 17.87 23.38
C ALA A 312 3.96 16.66 23.46
N GLY A 313 3.49 15.51 23.98
CA GLY A 313 4.28 14.30 24.08
C GLY A 313 4.65 13.67 22.74
N ALA A 314 3.81 13.84 21.72
CA ALA A 314 4.09 13.36 20.36
C ALA A 314 5.14 14.21 19.62
N ARG A 315 5.34 15.47 20.02
CA ARG A 315 6.26 16.41 19.35
C ARG A 315 7.54 16.71 20.11
N LEU A 316 7.61 16.33 21.38
CA LEU A 316 8.84 16.49 22.15
C LEU A 316 9.79 15.32 21.84
N PRO A 317 11.09 15.62 21.55
CA PRO A 317 12.10 14.60 21.25
C PRO A 317 12.43 13.74 22.46
#